data_340f65a9e3d11bb801261007cca49850
#
_entry.id   340f65a9e3d11bb801261007cca49850
#
_cell.length_a   1.000
_cell.length_b   1.000
_cell.length_c   1.000
_cell.angle_alpha   90.00
_cell.angle_beta   90.00
_cell.angle_gamma   90.00
#
_symmetry.space_group_name_H-M   'P 1'
#
loop_
_entity.id
_entity.type
_entity.pdbx_description
1 polymer ?
#
loop_
_entity_poly.entity_id
_entity_poly.type
_entity_poly.pdbx_seq_one_letter_code
_entity_poly.pdbx_strand_id
1 'polypeptide(L)' 'MRGEFITLDALLKVAGVADSGGAAKAMVAAGQVSVDGVQESRKTAKIRAGQRIEVGGITIVARAADDAGA' A
#
# COMPACT_ATOMS: atom_id res chain seq x y z
N MET A 1 -15.79 0.16 -9.38
CA MET A 1 -15.49 0.92 -9.42
C MET A 1 -14.59 0.98 -9.87
N ARG A 2 -14.41 1.22 -10.01
CA ARG A 2 -13.67 1.26 -10.47
C ARG A 2 -12.66 1.44 -9.91
N GLY A 3 -12.23 0.83 -9.24
CA GLY A 3 -11.13 0.72 -8.52
C GLY A 3 -10.03 1.59 -8.87
N GLU A 4 -10.24 2.76 -8.73
CA GLU A 4 -9.23 3.70 -9.13
C GLU A 4 -8.13 3.79 -8.11
N PHE A 5 -8.37 3.36 -6.89
CA PHE A 5 -7.30 3.41 -5.89
C PHE A 5 -7.59 2.41 -4.78
N ILE A 6 -6.54 2.17 -3.99
CA ILE A 6 -6.64 1.39 -2.77
C ILE A 6 -5.89 2.18 -1.70
N THR A 7 -6.34 2.12 -0.46
CA THR A 7 -5.61 2.81 0.59
C THR A 7 -4.33 2.07 0.92
N LEU A 8 -3.34 2.80 1.41
CA LEU A 8 -2.02 2.24 1.66
C LEU A 8 -2.09 1.10 2.67
N ASP A 9 -2.84 1.27 3.75
CA ASP A 9 -2.95 0.23 4.76
C ASP A 9 -3.59 -1.04 4.18
N ALA A 10 -4.61 -0.87 3.35
CA ALA A 10 -5.25 -2.02 2.72
C ALA A 10 -4.31 -2.72 1.76
N LEU A 11 -3.52 -1.96 1.03
CA LEU A 11 -2.56 -2.53 0.10
C LEU A 11 -1.53 -3.38 0.83
N LEU A 12 -0.99 -2.88 1.93
CA LEU A 12 0.00 -3.61 2.69
C LEU A 12 -0.57 -4.92 3.23
N LYS A 13 -1.82 -4.90 3.63
CA LYS A 13 -2.47 -6.10 4.13
C LYS A 13 -2.70 -7.10 2.99
N VAL A 14 -3.21 -6.63 1.88
CA VAL A 14 -3.49 -7.51 0.73
C VAL A 14 -2.20 -8.11 0.17
N ALA A 15 -1.14 -7.35 0.18
CA ALA A 15 0.15 -7.81 -0.33
C ALA A 15 0.84 -8.79 0.62
N GLY A 16 0.30 -8.97 1.81
CA GLY A 16 0.89 -9.90 2.76
C GLY A 16 2.06 -9.33 3.53
N VAL A 17 2.33 -8.06 3.39
CA VAL A 17 3.42 -7.42 4.11
C VAL A 17 3.03 -7.20 5.57
N ALA A 18 1.75 -6.92 5.80
CA ALA A 18 1.23 -6.72 7.13
C ALA A 18 0.20 -7.80 7.44
N ASP A 19 0.24 -8.31 8.65
CA ASP A 19 -0.68 -9.37 9.08
C ASP A 19 -2.09 -8.85 9.27
N SER A 20 -2.21 -7.59 9.58
CA SER A 20 -3.52 -7.02 9.88
C SER A 20 -3.50 -5.54 9.53
N GLY A 21 -4.69 -4.94 9.55
CA GLY A 21 -4.79 -3.50 9.34
C GLY A 21 -4.03 -2.71 10.40
N GLY A 22 -4.02 -3.20 11.64
CA GLY A 22 -3.28 -2.54 12.70
C GLY A 22 -1.79 -2.57 12.45
N ALA A 23 -1.28 -3.71 11.97
CA ALA A 23 0.14 -3.83 11.65
C ALA A 23 0.50 -2.90 10.50
N ALA A 24 -0.37 -2.82 9.49
CA ALA A 24 -0.13 -1.94 8.35
C ALA A 24 -0.07 -0.49 8.80
N LYS A 25 -1.00 -0.09 9.66
CA LYS A 25 -1.03 1.28 10.16
C LYS A 25 0.23 1.60 10.95
N ALA A 26 0.71 0.64 11.74
CA ALA A 26 1.92 0.85 12.52
C ALA A 26 3.13 1.04 11.62
N MET A 27 3.22 0.27 10.54
CA MET A 27 4.32 0.40 9.61
C MET A 27 4.33 1.77 8.95
N VAL A 28 3.16 2.25 8.53
CA VAL A 28 3.06 3.56 7.91
C VAL A 28 3.41 4.65 8.91
N ALA A 29 2.88 4.54 10.12
CA ALA A 29 3.12 5.55 11.15
C ALA A 29 4.60 5.61 11.55
N ALA A 30 5.29 4.48 11.48
CA ALA A 30 6.71 4.42 11.81
C ALA A 30 7.60 4.98 10.70
N GLY A 31 7.02 5.36 9.57
CA GLY A 31 7.78 5.91 8.47
C GLY A 31 8.54 4.87 7.68
N GLN A 32 8.11 3.63 7.73
CA GLN A 32 8.80 2.55 7.04
C GLN A 32 8.33 2.37 5.60
N VAL A 33 7.34 3.11 5.20
CA VAL A 33 6.71 2.93 3.89
C VAL A 33 6.97 4.13 3.00
N SER A 34 7.38 3.87 1.78
CA SER A 34 7.59 4.91 0.77
C SER A 34 6.73 4.62 -0.44
N VAL A 35 6.23 5.66 -1.07
CA VAL A 35 5.44 5.55 -2.29
C VAL A 35 6.16 6.35 -3.37
N ASP A 36 6.54 5.67 -4.45
CA ASP A 36 7.28 6.29 -5.56
C ASP A 36 8.53 7.01 -5.06
N GLY A 37 9.18 6.42 -4.06
CA GLY A 37 10.42 6.96 -3.53
C GLY A 37 10.24 8.06 -2.50
N VAL A 38 9.02 8.39 -2.15
CA VAL A 38 8.71 9.42 -1.16
C VAL A 38 8.09 8.78 0.06
N GLN A 39 8.65 9.06 1.23
CA GLN A 39 8.13 8.50 2.46
C GLN A 39 6.68 8.95 2.66
N GLU A 40 5.82 8.00 2.97
CA GLU A 40 4.41 8.26 3.19
C GLU A 40 4.06 7.93 4.63
N SER A 41 3.45 8.88 5.33
CA SER A 41 3.08 8.67 6.72
C SER A 41 1.58 8.55 6.93
N ARG A 42 0.79 8.67 5.87
CA ARG A 42 -0.67 8.56 5.98
C ARG A 42 -1.13 7.16 5.61
N LYS A 43 -1.72 6.48 6.57
CA LYS A 43 -2.20 5.11 6.36
C LYS A 43 -3.32 5.04 5.34
N THR A 44 -4.05 6.13 5.19
CA THR A 44 -5.17 6.19 4.24
C THR A 44 -4.77 6.83 2.92
N ALA A 45 -3.48 6.98 2.66
CA ALA A 45 -3.03 7.53 1.40
C ALA A 45 -3.60 6.69 0.25
N LYS A 46 -4.05 7.37 -0.77
CA LYS A 46 -4.65 6.69 -1.93
C LYS A 46 -3.56 6.24 -2.88
N ILE A 47 -3.54 4.96 -3.14
CA ILE A 47 -2.54 4.35 -4.02
C ILE A 47 -3.23 3.96 -5.31
N ARG A 48 -2.67 4.38 -6.42
CA ARG A 48 -3.22 4.09 -7.74
C ARG A 48 -2.40 3.04 -8.43
N ALA A 49 -3.00 2.43 -9.43
CA ALA A 49 -2.30 1.43 -10.23
C ALA A 49 -1.02 2.03 -10.81
N GLY A 50 0.04 1.26 -10.76
CA GLY A 50 1.32 1.68 -11.29
C GLY A 50 2.23 2.34 -10.27
N GLN A 51 1.72 2.70 -9.12
CA GLN A 51 2.56 3.29 -8.08
C GLN A 51 3.39 2.20 -7.42
N ARG A 52 4.59 2.58 -6.99
CA ARG A 52 5.51 1.64 -6.38
C ARG A 52 5.60 1.94 -4.89
N ILE A 53 5.38 0.93 -4.09
CA ILE A 53 5.42 1.05 -2.64
C ILE A 53 6.61 0.25 -2.14
N GLU A 54 7.44 0.87 -1.32
CA GLU A 54 8.60 0.23 -0.74
C GLU A 54 8.48 0.19 0.77
N VAL A 55 8.65 -0.99 1.33
CA VAL A 55 8.55 -1.15 2.77
C VAL A 55 9.50 -2.27 3.19
N GLY A 56 10.41 -1.94 4.11
CA GLY A 56 11.30 -2.94 4.68
C GLY A 56 12.12 -3.73 3.66
N GLY A 57 12.50 -3.10 2.56
CA GLY A 57 13.26 -3.77 1.51
C GLY A 57 12.40 -4.51 0.51
N ILE A 58 11.09 -4.47 0.67
CA ILE A 58 10.16 -5.11 -0.23
C ILE A 58 9.56 -4.05 -1.14
N THR A 59 9.46 -4.35 -2.42
CA THR A 59 8.84 -3.44 -3.38
C THR A 59 7.53 -4.04 -3.88
N ILE A 60 6.47 -3.25 -3.81
CA ILE A 60 5.15 -3.65 -4.28
C ILE A 60 4.72 -2.68 -5.35
N VAL A 61 4.28 -3.21 -6.48
CA VAL A 61 3.71 -2.37 -7.54
C VAL A 61 2.20 -2.53 -7.46
N ALA A 62 1.52 -1.43 -7.24
CA ALA A 62 0.07 -1.45 -7.11
C ALA A 62 -0.57 -1.79 -8.45
N ARG A 63 -1.63 -2.56 -8.39
CA ARG A 63 -2.38 -2.93 -9.58
C ARG A 63 -3.79 -2.39 -9.47
N ALA A 64 -4.43 -2.26 -10.61
CA ALA A 64 -5.82 -1.83 -10.61
C ALA A 64 -6.66 -2.82 -9.82
N ALA A 65 -7.66 -2.31 -9.14
CA ALA A 65 -8.48 -3.16 -8.28
C ALA A 65 -9.18 -4.28 -9.06
N ASP A 66 -9.53 -4.01 -10.29
CA ASP A 66 -10.20 -5.02 -11.11
C ASP A 66 -9.28 -6.19 -11.41
N ASP A 67 -7.98 -5.97 -11.41
CA ASP A 67 -7.04 -7.06 -11.59
C ASP A 67 -7.16 -8.07 -10.46
N ALA A 68 -7.34 -7.58 -9.27
CA ALA A 68 -7.48 -8.46 -8.12
C ALA A 68 -8.77 -9.24 -8.18
N GLY A 69 -9.78 -8.67 -8.81
CA GLY A 69 -11.06 -9.34 -8.92
C GLY A 69 -11.14 -10.31 -10.08
N ALA A 70 -10.23 -10.20 -10.97
CA ALA A 70 -10.28 -11.04 -12.16
C ALA A 70 -9.99 -12.50 -11.86
#